data_1a36ee11f37de2cba352058a23e82028
#
_entry.id   1a36ee11f37de2cba352058a23e82028
#
_cell.length_a   1.000
_cell.length_b   1.000
_cell.length_c   1.000
_cell.angle_alpha   90.00
_cell.angle_beta   90.00
_cell.angle_gamma   90.00
#
_symmetry.space_group_name_H-M   'P 1'
#
loop_
_entity.id
_entity.type
_entity.pdbx_description
1 polymer ?
#
loop_
_entity_poly.entity_id
_entity_poly.type
_entity_poly.pdbx_seq_one_letter_code
_entity_poly.pdbx_strand_id
1 'polypeptide(L)'
;YPATSLVSYLFQRVPGQFYEWQCLAGLDILFLACIAPAAALPRKNWAGAVLVFAAGFLLPFFFSVVPAGTPSTIYANAMADTPLALLFGGTLCLYAAAGGRKTGFFACAMPLAVLTMTKDIGFAYALIAAFLIGLDQLFGTPHPDTKPVRIFGVSLAKCSILAAVVLAVFISWNRYTAAVTPTETTGASVGSAGLSYGAVLTGGIKQLLGIGREERFAQIMQSMGQAFLYRRVCLVGAPIMAVSCILLLFTAAFVAAPAGAARRRTVVGFVGGVFCFAALYLFHLILYFYNFSEAEGSALKDYERYIAPYLQGWMLYGFCVLGFAVEQGSGAAQRLGRAALGLAAAAVLGIFAWRGVPAAGRRTDYVPVGPEMVVQMSNNVFTIVQHGI
;
A
#
# COMPACT_ATOMS: atom_id res chain seq x y z
N TYR A 1 -7.48 -11.25 8.12
CA TYR A 1 -8.25 -10.41 7.21
C TYR A 1 -8.66 -11.21 5.99
N PRO A 2 -9.92 -11.11 5.56
CA PRO A 2 -10.49 -12.08 4.66
C PRO A 2 -10.00 -11.96 3.22
N ALA A 3 -9.56 -10.79 2.72
CA ALA A 3 -9.27 -10.63 1.31
C ALA A 3 -8.14 -11.54 0.82
N THR A 4 -6.99 -11.54 1.49
CA THR A 4 -5.87 -12.41 1.13
C THR A 4 -6.18 -13.88 1.35
N SER A 5 -6.87 -14.20 2.46
CA SER A 5 -7.31 -15.56 2.76
C SER A 5 -8.33 -16.08 1.76
N LEU A 6 -9.27 -15.24 1.27
CA LEU A 6 -10.22 -15.61 0.23
C LEU A 6 -9.54 -15.90 -1.10
N VAL A 7 -8.54 -15.09 -1.49
CA VAL A 7 -7.75 -15.36 -2.70
C VAL A 7 -7.05 -16.73 -2.58
N SER A 8 -6.35 -16.97 -1.48
CA SER A 8 -5.70 -18.25 -1.21
C SER A 8 -6.70 -19.41 -1.21
N TYR A 9 -7.86 -19.23 -0.58
CA TYR A 9 -8.93 -20.23 -0.54
C TYR A 9 -9.47 -20.58 -1.93
N LEU A 10 -9.71 -19.58 -2.79
CA LEU A 10 -10.19 -19.83 -4.16
C LEU A 10 -9.23 -20.73 -4.95
N PHE A 11 -7.92 -20.49 -4.80
CA PHE A 11 -6.91 -21.33 -5.47
C PHE A 11 -6.83 -22.75 -4.88
N GLN A 12 -7.16 -22.94 -3.62
CA GLN A 12 -7.21 -24.25 -2.96
C GLN A 12 -8.46 -25.07 -3.35
N ARG A 13 -9.53 -24.42 -3.77
CA ARG A 13 -10.78 -25.11 -4.16
C ARG A 13 -10.64 -25.95 -5.44
N VAL A 14 -9.70 -25.60 -6.31
CA VAL A 14 -9.53 -26.28 -7.62
C VAL A 14 -9.10 -27.74 -7.47
N PRO A 15 -8.06 -28.09 -6.67
CA PRO A 15 -7.58 -29.48 -6.58
C PRO A 15 -8.29 -30.31 -5.50
N GLY A 16 -9.10 -29.71 -4.63
CA GLY A 16 -9.75 -30.41 -3.52
C GLY A 16 -8.81 -30.85 -2.37
N GLN A 17 -7.54 -30.50 -2.46
CA GLN A 17 -6.51 -30.76 -1.45
C GLN A 17 -5.71 -29.49 -1.17
N PHE A 18 -5.13 -29.38 0.04
CA PHE A 18 -4.31 -28.23 0.40
C PHE A 18 -2.90 -28.36 -0.19
N TYR A 19 -2.50 -27.34 -0.96
CA TYR A 19 -1.13 -27.17 -1.44
C TYR A 19 -0.66 -25.73 -1.15
N GLU A 20 0.40 -25.58 -0.35
CA GLU A 20 0.94 -24.27 0.04
C GLU A 20 1.29 -23.40 -1.17
N TRP A 21 1.93 -24.00 -2.19
CA TRP A 21 2.31 -23.27 -3.40
C TRP A 21 1.12 -22.64 -4.14
N GLN A 22 -0.08 -23.22 -4.04
CA GLN A 22 -1.27 -22.67 -4.68
C GLN A 22 -1.81 -21.46 -3.94
N CYS A 23 -1.70 -21.45 -2.60
CA CYS A 23 -2.00 -20.24 -1.81
C CYS A 23 -1.09 -19.09 -2.24
N LEU A 24 0.21 -19.36 -2.37
CA LEU A 24 1.19 -18.37 -2.76
C LEU A 24 0.99 -17.93 -4.22
N ALA A 25 0.75 -18.87 -5.15
CA ALA A 25 0.43 -18.55 -6.54
C ALA A 25 -0.79 -17.63 -6.67
N GLY A 26 -1.83 -17.84 -5.85
CA GLY A 26 -2.98 -16.96 -5.83
C GLY A 26 -2.63 -15.53 -5.43
N LEU A 27 -1.78 -15.36 -4.41
CA LEU A 27 -1.29 -14.06 -3.98
C LEU A 27 -0.38 -13.42 -5.03
N ASP A 28 0.49 -14.20 -5.68
CA ASP A 28 1.38 -13.70 -6.73
C ASP A 28 0.60 -13.21 -7.95
N ILE A 29 -0.47 -13.91 -8.34
CA ILE A 29 -1.38 -13.48 -9.40
C ILE A 29 -2.07 -12.16 -9.00
N LEU A 30 -2.49 -12.01 -7.74
CA LEU A 30 -3.02 -10.74 -7.22
C LEU A 30 -1.97 -9.63 -7.34
N PHE A 31 -0.72 -9.88 -6.99
CA PHE A 31 0.37 -8.90 -7.12
C PHE A 31 0.58 -8.48 -8.56
N LEU A 32 0.65 -9.44 -9.49
CA LEU A 32 0.77 -9.16 -10.92
C LEU A 32 -0.41 -8.31 -11.42
N ALA A 33 -1.63 -8.64 -11.00
CA ALA A 33 -2.83 -7.88 -11.34
C ALA A 33 -2.78 -6.43 -10.82
N CYS A 34 -2.19 -6.20 -9.64
CA CYS A 34 -2.01 -4.84 -9.09
C CYS A 34 -0.95 -4.03 -9.85
N ILE A 35 0.09 -4.67 -10.39
CA ILE A 35 1.18 -4.01 -11.12
C ILE A 35 0.80 -3.77 -12.59
N ALA A 36 -0.01 -4.64 -13.19
CA ALA A 36 -0.40 -4.58 -14.59
C ALA A 36 -0.96 -3.21 -15.05
N PRO A 37 -1.79 -2.49 -14.29
CA PRO A 37 -2.26 -1.16 -14.67
C PRO A 37 -1.13 -0.14 -14.83
N ALA A 38 -0.05 -0.22 -14.03
CA ALA A 38 1.10 0.67 -14.17
C ALA A 38 1.83 0.45 -15.49
N ALA A 39 1.94 -0.80 -15.93
CA ALA A 39 2.57 -1.18 -17.19
C ALA A 39 1.69 -0.94 -18.42
N ALA A 40 0.36 -0.87 -18.24
CA ALA A 40 -0.59 -0.65 -19.34
C ALA A 40 -0.58 0.79 -19.87
N LEU A 41 0.03 1.74 -19.16
CA LEU A 41 0.08 3.16 -19.54
C LEU A 41 0.98 3.46 -20.74
N PRO A 42 2.22 2.97 -20.82
CA PRO A 42 3.08 3.22 -21.97
C PRO A 42 2.71 2.31 -23.15
N ARG A 43 1.51 2.52 -23.72
CA ARG A 43 0.94 1.71 -24.79
C ARG A 43 1.77 1.70 -26.09
N LYS A 44 2.46 2.79 -26.38
CA LYS A 44 3.28 2.95 -27.58
C LYS A 44 4.75 2.54 -27.38
N ASN A 45 5.15 2.30 -26.16
CA ASN A 45 6.53 1.96 -25.79
C ASN A 45 6.56 0.69 -24.95
N TRP A 46 6.58 -0.46 -25.62
CA TRP A 46 6.61 -1.76 -24.94
C TRP A 46 7.81 -1.93 -24.00
N ALA A 47 8.98 -1.35 -24.36
CA ALA A 47 10.16 -1.38 -23.50
C ALA A 47 9.93 -0.58 -22.19
N GLY A 48 9.28 0.58 -22.28
CA GLY A 48 8.85 1.33 -21.10
C GLY A 48 7.84 0.57 -20.25
N ALA A 49 6.89 -0.13 -20.88
CA ALA A 49 5.93 -0.98 -20.18
C ALA A 49 6.62 -2.11 -19.42
N VAL A 50 7.56 -2.81 -20.06
CA VAL A 50 8.36 -3.88 -19.43
C VAL A 50 9.19 -3.33 -18.27
N LEU A 51 9.83 -2.18 -18.42
CA LEU A 51 10.60 -1.55 -17.35
C LEU A 51 9.74 -1.17 -16.16
N VAL A 52 8.57 -0.58 -16.37
CA VAL A 52 7.62 -0.23 -15.29
C VAL A 52 7.11 -1.49 -14.60
N PHE A 53 6.79 -2.54 -15.37
CA PHE A 53 6.35 -3.82 -14.82
C PHE A 53 7.44 -4.48 -13.97
N ALA A 54 8.67 -4.56 -14.51
CA ALA A 54 9.80 -5.11 -13.79
C ALA A 54 10.12 -4.32 -12.51
N ALA A 55 10.12 -2.99 -12.58
CA ALA A 55 10.30 -2.15 -11.41
C ALA A 55 9.21 -2.41 -10.36
N GLY A 56 7.94 -2.47 -10.76
CA GLY A 56 6.82 -2.77 -9.87
C GLY A 56 6.92 -4.15 -9.23
N PHE A 57 7.31 -5.17 -10.00
CA PHE A 57 7.51 -6.54 -9.52
C PHE A 57 8.67 -6.63 -8.51
N LEU A 58 9.74 -5.88 -8.70
CA LEU A 58 10.90 -5.88 -7.81
C LEU A 58 10.78 -4.92 -6.63
N LEU A 59 9.83 -4.00 -6.67
CA LEU A 59 9.62 -2.98 -5.65
C LEU A 59 9.39 -3.54 -4.23
N PRO A 60 8.66 -4.67 -4.03
CA PRO A 60 8.56 -5.30 -2.71
C PRO A 60 9.91 -5.68 -2.10
N PHE A 61 10.85 -6.15 -2.91
CA PHE A 61 12.21 -6.46 -2.45
C PHE A 61 12.99 -5.21 -2.03
N PHE A 62 12.74 -4.08 -2.68
CA PHE A 62 13.33 -2.81 -2.31
C PHE A 62 12.88 -2.34 -0.92
N PHE A 63 11.64 -2.66 -0.51
CA PHE A 63 11.07 -2.34 0.79
C PHE A 63 11.19 -3.47 1.82
N SER A 64 11.77 -4.60 1.45
CA SER A 64 12.04 -5.68 2.39
C SER A 64 13.30 -5.38 3.19
N VAL A 65 13.14 -5.14 4.47
CA VAL A 65 14.25 -5.06 5.40
C VAL A 65 14.49 -6.45 5.99
N VAL A 66 15.25 -7.26 5.24
CA VAL A 66 15.61 -8.61 5.67
C VAL A 66 16.92 -8.58 6.45
N PRO A 67 17.02 -9.18 7.66
CA PRO A 67 18.27 -9.32 8.37
C PRO A 67 19.34 -10.01 7.50
N ALA A 68 20.61 -9.62 7.70
CA ALA A 68 21.71 -10.21 6.96
C ALA A 68 21.73 -11.72 7.14
N GLY A 69 21.75 -12.47 6.05
CA GLY A 69 21.75 -13.93 6.07
C GLY A 69 20.39 -14.61 6.00
N THR A 70 19.29 -13.87 6.10
CA THR A 70 17.93 -14.41 5.93
C THR A 70 17.49 -14.34 4.49
N PRO A 71 16.90 -15.39 3.89
CA PRO A 71 16.35 -15.33 2.54
C PRO A 71 15.13 -14.40 2.48
N SER A 72 14.96 -13.71 1.36
CA SER A 72 13.76 -12.92 1.11
C SER A 72 12.60 -13.85 0.80
N THR A 73 11.52 -13.74 1.58
CA THR A 73 10.32 -14.56 1.42
C THR A 73 9.13 -13.78 0.85
N ILE A 74 9.38 -12.65 0.18
CA ILE A 74 8.32 -11.71 -0.22
C ILE A 74 7.22 -12.38 -1.03
N TYR A 75 7.59 -13.15 -2.06
CA TYR A 75 6.65 -13.90 -2.89
C TYR A 75 6.40 -15.33 -2.37
N ALA A 76 6.96 -15.68 -1.23
CA ALA A 76 6.81 -16.98 -0.58
C ALA A 76 6.27 -16.81 0.85
N ASN A 77 5.43 -15.81 1.09
CA ASN A 77 4.77 -15.64 2.36
C ASN A 77 3.37 -15.01 2.18
N ALA A 78 2.48 -15.29 3.14
CA ALA A 78 1.10 -14.83 3.15
C ALA A 78 0.89 -13.54 3.97
N MET A 79 1.95 -12.79 4.29
CA MET A 79 1.81 -11.54 5.05
C MET A 79 1.06 -10.48 4.23
N ALA A 80 0.16 -9.78 4.90
CA ALA A 80 -0.73 -8.79 4.27
C ALA A 80 -0.04 -7.45 3.90
N ASP A 81 1.22 -7.25 4.26
CA ASP A 81 1.92 -5.97 4.07
C ASP A 81 2.20 -5.68 2.58
N THR A 82 2.68 -6.69 1.83
CA THR A 82 2.90 -6.56 0.37
C THR A 82 1.59 -6.43 -0.41
N PRO A 83 0.55 -7.27 -0.19
CA PRO A 83 -0.77 -7.06 -0.79
C PRO A 83 -1.33 -5.67 -0.52
N LEU A 84 -1.22 -5.18 0.71
CA LEU A 84 -1.68 -3.85 1.11
C LEU A 84 -1.03 -2.74 0.25
N ALA A 85 0.30 -2.80 0.13
CA ALA A 85 1.08 -1.84 -0.64
C ALA A 85 0.74 -1.85 -2.13
N LEU A 86 0.70 -3.05 -2.73
CA LEU A 86 0.46 -3.22 -4.17
C LEU A 86 -1.00 -2.92 -4.54
N LEU A 87 -1.97 -3.28 -3.71
CA LEU A 87 -3.38 -2.91 -3.91
C LEU A 87 -3.55 -1.39 -3.84
N PHE A 88 -2.92 -0.73 -2.87
CA PHE A 88 -2.97 0.73 -2.75
C PHE A 88 -2.39 1.41 -3.98
N GLY A 89 -1.13 1.11 -4.32
CA GLY A 89 -0.45 1.69 -5.49
C GLY A 89 -1.12 1.29 -6.80
N GLY A 90 -1.52 0.02 -6.94
CA GLY A 90 -2.21 -0.52 -8.12
C GLY A 90 -3.57 0.13 -8.37
N THR A 91 -4.32 0.47 -7.32
CA THR A 91 -5.58 1.22 -7.43
C THR A 91 -5.35 2.61 -8.04
N LEU A 92 -4.32 3.32 -7.57
CA LEU A 92 -3.94 4.63 -8.11
C LEU A 92 -3.47 4.51 -9.58
N CYS A 93 -2.70 3.46 -9.90
CA CYS A 93 -2.28 3.16 -11.26
C CYS A 93 -3.46 2.83 -12.18
N LEU A 94 -4.43 2.03 -11.71
CA LEU A 94 -5.64 1.71 -12.45
C LEU A 94 -6.45 2.96 -12.78
N TYR A 95 -6.62 3.84 -11.81
CA TYR A 95 -7.28 5.12 -12.01
C TYR A 95 -6.54 5.98 -13.04
N ALA A 96 -5.21 6.09 -12.94
CA ALA A 96 -4.38 6.85 -13.88
C ALA A 96 -4.46 6.25 -15.30
N ALA A 97 -4.39 4.91 -15.43
CA ALA A 97 -4.48 4.20 -16.70
C ALA A 97 -5.83 4.40 -17.40
N ALA A 98 -6.90 4.52 -16.64
CA ALA A 98 -8.23 4.79 -17.15
C ALA A 98 -8.40 6.23 -17.69
N GLY A 99 -7.44 7.11 -17.44
CA GLY A 99 -7.41 8.46 -18.00
C GLY A 99 -8.59 9.36 -17.59
N GLY A 100 -9.16 9.13 -16.40
CA GLY A 100 -10.32 9.88 -15.91
C GLY A 100 -11.67 9.48 -16.54
N ARG A 101 -11.72 8.39 -17.33
CA ARG A 101 -12.96 7.85 -17.89
C ARG A 101 -13.89 7.39 -16.78
N LYS A 102 -15.21 7.52 -16.96
CA LYS A 102 -16.22 7.07 -15.99
C LYS A 102 -16.04 5.59 -15.62
N THR A 103 -15.80 4.73 -16.61
CA THR A 103 -15.57 3.29 -16.41
C THR A 103 -14.37 3.00 -15.52
N GLY A 104 -13.28 3.73 -15.70
CA GLY A 104 -12.08 3.56 -14.88
C GLY A 104 -12.27 4.05 -13.45
N PHE A 105 -13.04 5.08 -13.23
CA PHE A 105 -13.41 5.54 -11.90
C PHE A 105 -14.17 4.45 -11.13
N PHE A 106 -15.22 3.86 -11.76
CA PHE A 106 -15.98 2.78 -11.13
C PHE A 106 -15.16 1.49 -10.97
N ALA A 107 -14.22 1.22 -11.90
CA ALA A 107 -13.32 0.07 -11.75
C ALA A 107 -12.46 0.14 -10.49
N CYS A 108 -12.19 1.32 -9.94
CA CYS A 108 -11.46 1.46 -8.67
C CYS A 108 -12.26 1.00 -7.45
N ALA A 109 -13.58 0.89 -7.53
CA ALA A 109 -14.41 0.46 -6.40
C ALA A 109 -14.05 -0.96 -5.93
N MET A 110 -13.78 -1.89 -6.87
CA MET A 110 -13.42 -3.27 -6.54
C MET A 110 -12.08 -3.36 -5.79
N PRO A 111 -10.95 -2.84 -6.31
CA PRO A 111 -9.69 -2.91 -5.56
C PRO A 111 -9.73 -2.12 -4.25
N LEU A 112 -10.53 -1.04 -4.12
CA LEU A 112 -10.75 -0.36 -2.84
C LEU A 112 -11.48 -1.25 -1.84
N ALA A 113 -12.48 -2.01 -2.27
CA ALA A 113 -13.18 -2.98 -1.42
C ALA A 113 -12.21 -4.08 -0.93
N VAL A 114 -11.40 -4.64 -1.84
CA VAL A 114 -10.39 -5.66 -1.51
C VAL A 114 -9.34 -5.08 -0.55
N LEU A 115 -8.86 -3.86 -0.82
CA LEU A 115 -7.89 -3.16 0.03
C LEU A 115 -8.41 -2.96 1.46
N THR A 116 -9.70 -2.59 1.60
CA THR A 116 -10.37 -2.44 2.90
C THR A 116 -10.33 -3.73 3.72
N MET A 117 -10.41 -4.88 3.04
CA MET A 117 -10.45 -6.21 3.66
C MET A 117 -9.09 -6.90 3.74
N THR A 118 -8.00 -6.24 3.35
CA THR A 118 -6.66 -6.84 3.30
C THR A 118 -5.96 -6.88 4.67
N LYS A 119 -6.15 -5.84 5.46
CA LYS A 119 -5.57 -5.68 6.81
C LYS A 119 -6.40 -4.65 7.58
N ASP A 120 -6.29 -4.58 8.92
CA ASP A 120 -6.99 -3.56 9.74
C ASP A 120 -6.81 -2.15 9.20
N ILE A 121 -5.57 -1.79 8.89
CA ILE A 121 -5.22 -0.48 8.35
C ILE A 121 -5.63 -0.33 6.88
N GLY A 122 -6.03 -1.40 6.21
CA GLY A 122 -6.47 -1.37 4.80
C GLY A 122 -7.63 -0.40 4.56
N PHE A 123 -8.51 -0.25 5.55
CA PHE A 123 -9.56 0.75 5.54
C PHE A 123 -9.01 2.18 5.38
N ALA A 124 -7.98 2.55 6.15
CA ALA A 124 -7.35 3.87 6.05
C ALA A 124 -6.68 4.06 4.68
N TYR A 125 -5.97 3.04 4.17
CA TYR A 125 -5.36 3.07 2.84
C TYR A 125 -6.39 3.23 1.73
N ALA A 126 -7.54 2.56 1.84
CA ALA A 126 -8.63 2.68 0.88
C ALA A 126 -9.25 4.08 0.87
N LEU A 127 -9.43 4.69 2.05
CA LEU A 127 -9.89 6.09 2.15
C LEU A 127 -8.86 7.07 1.59
N ILE A 128 -7.57 6.86 1.85
CA ILE A 128 -6.49 7.67 1.29
C ILE A 128 -6.48 7.56 -0.24
N ALA A 129 -6.60 6.36 -0.80
CA ALA A 129 -6.66 6.17 -2.25
C ALA A 129 -7.88 6.87 -2.86
N ALA A 130 -9.06 6.74 -2.25
CA ALA A 130 -10.27 7.44 -2.68
C ALA A 130 -10.10 8.97 -2.62
N PHE A 131 -9.46 9.48 -1.58
CA PHE A 131 -9.16 10.90 -1.42
C PHE A 131 -8.18 11.41 -2.51
N LEU A 132 -7.09 10.68 -2.78
CA LEU A 132 -6.12 11.03 -3.82
C LEU A 132 -6.78 11.03 -5.22
N ILE A 133 -7.65 10.07 -5.49
CA ILE A 133 -8.47 10.05 -6.72
C ILE A 133 -9.38 11.29 -6.78
N GLY A 134 -10.00 11.66 -5.67
CA GLY A 134 -10.82 12.87 -5.55
C GLY A 134 -10.03 14.15 -5.81
N LEU A 135 -8.82 14.26 -5.25
CA LEU A 135 -7.91 15.39 -5.50
C LEU A 135 -7.52 15.47 -6.99
N ASP A 136 -7.20 14.35 -7.64
CA ASP A 136 -6.88 14.37 -9.07
C ASP A 136 -8.09 14.75 -9.94
N GLN A 137 -9.29 14.33 -9.57
CA GLN A 137 -10.52 14.75 -10.23
C GLN A 137 -10.74 16.27 -10.10
N LEU A 138 -10.40 16.84 -8.95
CA LEU A 138 -10.62 18.26 -8.68
C LEU A 138 -9.55 19.14 -9.34
N PHE A 139 -8.28 18.79 -9.20
CA PHE A 139 -7.17 19.64 -9.59
C PHE A 139 -6.37 19.13 -10.80
N GLY A 140 -6.32 17.83 -11.04
CA GLY A 140 -5.52 17.20 -12.08
C GLY A 140 -6.25 17.11 -13.41
N THR A 141 -7.58 16.91 -13.40
CA THR A 141 -8.38 16.72 -14.61
C THR A 141 -8.75 18.08 -15.23
N PRO A 142 -8.59 18.26 -16.57
CA PRO A 142 -9.01 19.49 -17.22
C PRO A 142 -10.55 19.57 -17.32
N HIS A 143 -11.08 20.75 -17.01
CA HIS A 143 -12.53 21.06 -17.09
C HIS A 143 -12.74 22.38 -17.85
N PRO A 144 -12.48 22.42 -19.18
CA PRO A 144 -12.34 23.67 -19.92
C PRO A 144 -13.59 24.57 -19.85
N ASP A 145 -14.80 24.00 -19.84
CA ASP A 145 -16.05 24.76 -19.98
C ASP A 145 -16.96 24.63 -18.73
N THR A 146 -16.42 24.22 -17.58
CA THR A 146 -17.24 23.94 -16.41
C THR A 146 -16.99 24.94 -15.28
N LYS A 147 -18.08 25.50 -14.71
CA LYS A 147 -17.98 26.40 -13.54
C LYS A 147 -17.26 25.71 -12.35
N PRO A 148 -16.36 26.39 -11.63
CA PRO A 148 -15.59 25.81 -10.51
C PRO A 148 -16.46 25.11 -9.46
N VAL A 149 -17.60 25.68 -9.12
CA VAL A 149 -18.55 25.10 -8.15
C VAL A 149 -19.07 23.73 -8.61
N ARG A 150 -19.37 23.58 -9.92
CA ARG A 150 -19.82 22.29 -10.48
C ARG A 150 -18.70 21.26 -10.50
N ILE A 151 -17.46 21.68 -10.80
CA ILE A 151 -16.28 20.80 -10.74
C ILE A 151 -16.12 20.26 -9.32
N PHE A 152 -16.15 21.17 -8.33
CA PHE A 152 -16.04 20.80 -6.92
C PHE A 152 -17.15 19.81 -6.50
N GLY A 153 -18.42 20.14 -6.81
CA GLY A 153 -19.55 19.28 -6.46
C GLY A 153 -19.49 17.88 -7.10
N VAL A 154 -19.12 17.79 -8.38
CA VAL A 154 -18.95 16.48 -9.07
C VAL A 154 -17.77 15.69 -8.52
N SER A 155 -16.64 16.34 -8.24
CA SER A 155 -15.47 15.67 -7.67
C SER A 155 -15.74 15.19 -6.26
N LEU A 156 -16.41 16.00 -5.44
CA LEU A 156 -16.83 15.62 -4.09
C LEU A 156 -17.82 14.44 -4.14
N ALA A 157 -18.82 14.47 -5.00
CA ALA A 157 -19.78 13.37 -5.16
C ALA A 157 -19.09 12.06 -5.56
N LYS A 158 -18.14 12.12 -6.50
CA LYS A 158 -17.36 10.95 -6.89
C LYS A 158 -16.51 10.42 -5.73
N CYS A 159 -15.79 11.29 -5.02
CA CYS A 159 -15.01 10.90 -3.85
C CYS A 159 -15.91 10.26 -2.78
N SER A 160 -17.08 10.84 -2.51
CA SER A 160 -18.06 10.30 -1.55
C SER A 160 -18.59 8.92 -1.97
N ILE A 161 -18.80 8.66 -3.27
CA ILE A 161 -19.19 7.33 -3.76
C ILE A 161 -18.12 6.29 -3.45
N LEU A 162 -16.84 6.58 -3.76
CA LEU A 162 -15.76 5.65 -3.43
C LEU A 162 -15.60 5.45 -1.92
N ALA A 163 -15.69 6.52 -1.14
CA ALA A 163 -15.66 6.45 0.31
C ALA A 163 -16.85 5.64 0.87
N ALA A 164 -18.03 5.78 0.28
CA ALA A 164 -19.22 5.01 0.67
C ALA A 164 -19.03 3.51 0.40
N VAL A 165 -18.39 3.13 -0.71
CA VAL A 165 -18.04 1.72 -0.97
C VAL A 165 -17.10 1.20 0.11
N VAL A 166 -16.05 1.95 0.45
CA VAL A 166 -15.08 1.59 1.49
C VAL A 166 -15.77 1.43 2.85
N LEU A 167 -16.62 2.39 3.22
CA LEU A 167 -17.39 2.35 4.47
C LEU A 167 -18.38 1.19 4.50
N ALA A 168 -19.09 0.93 3.41
CA ALA A 168 -20.04 -0.17 3.32
C ALA A 168 -19.36 -1.53 3.54
N VAL A 169 -18.21 -1.74 2.88
CA VAL A 169 -17.41 -2.97 3.05
C VAL A 169 -16.90 -3.08 4.49
N PHE A 170 -16.35 -2.01 5.06
CA PHE A 170 -15.84 -2.00 6.44
C PHE A 170 -16.94 -2.31 7.46
N ILE A 171 -18.09 -1.63 7.36
CA ILE A 171 -19.22 -1.84 8.27
C ILE A 171 -19.79 -3.25 8.10
N SER A 172 -19.96 -3.72 6.88
CA SER A 172 -20.46 -5.07 6.58
C SER A 172 -19.57 -6.14 7.20
N TRP A 173 -18.25 -6.01 7.03
CA TRP A 173 -17.28 -6.93 7.61
C TRP A 173 -17.31 -6.92 9.14
N ASN A 174 -17.30 -5.75 9.77
CA ASN A 174 -17.34 -5.64 11.22
C ASN A 174 -18.65 -6.21 11.81
N ARG A 175 -19.78 -6.00 11.13
CA ARG A 175 -21.04 -6.61 11.54
C ARG A 175 -21.02 -8.13 11.42
N TYR A 176 -20.47 -8.66 10.33
CA TYR A 176 -20.30 -10.09 10.14
C TYR A 176 -19.41 -10.70 11.22
N THR A 177 -18.24 -10.13 11.47
CA THR A 177 -17.33 -10.65 12.51
C THR A 177 -17.96 -10.59 13.90
N ALA A 178 -18.64 -9.52 14.23
CA ALA A 178 -19.36 -9.40 15.51
C ALA A 178 -20.49 -10.44 15.66
N ALA A 179 -21.11 -10.89 14.57
CA ALA A 179 -22.16 -11.90 14.60
C ALA A 179 -21.64 -13.33 14.71
N VAL A 180 -20.45 -13.63 14.15
CA VAL A 180 -19.91 -15.00 14.10
C VAL A 180 -18.81 -15.28 15.11
N THR A 181 -18.18 -14.26 15.68
CA THR A 181 -17.13 -14.43 16.68
C THR A 181 -17.74 -14.40 18.08
N PRO A 182 -17.59 -15.45 18.89
CA PRO A 182 -18.04 -15.43 20.27
C PRO A 182 -17.46 -14.26 21.06
N THR A 183 -18.27 -13.67 21.93
CA THR A 183 -17.92 -12.43 22.68
C THR A 183 -16.65 -12.57 23.53
N GLU A 184 -16.30 -13.80 23.91
CA GLU A 184 -15.10 -14.09 24.72
C GLU A 184 -13.78 -13.91 23.95
N THR A 185 -13.81 -13.97 22.60
CA THR A 185 -12.62 -13.79 21.74
C THR A 185 -12.46 -12.36 21.22
N THR A 186 -13.49 -11.52 21.33
CA THR A 186 -13.43 -10.12 20.89
C THR A 186 -12.64 -9.21 21.82
N GLY A 187 -12.23 -9.67 23.01
CA GLY A 187 -11.41 -8.92 23.96
C GLY A 187 -9.93 -8.76 23.58
N ALA A 188 -9.46 -9.42 22.50
CA ALA A 188 -8.04 -9.47 22.17
C ALA A 188 -7.61 -8.53 21.05
N SER A 189 -8.52 -7.78 20.45
CA SER A 189 -8.18 -7.10 19.20
C SER A 189 -8.28 -5.62 19.30
N VAL A 190 -7.80 -4.80 19.72
CA VAL A 190 -7.61 -3.36 19.63
C VAL A 190 -7.27 -2.77 21.01
N GLY A 191 -6.02 -2.74 21.26
CA GLY A 191 -5.45 -1.92 22.32
C GLY A 191 -5.84 -2.43 23.72
N SER A 192 -4.88 -2.59 24.56
CA SER A 192 -4.97 -2.99 25.96
C SER A 192 -5.95 -2.17 26.84
N ALA A 193 -6.73 -1.25 26.27
CA ALA A 193 -7.55 -0.31 27.02
C ALA A 193 -9.06 -0.36 26.75
N GLY A 194 -9.57 -1.21 25.85
CA GLY A 194 -11.00 -1.25 25.54
C GLY A 194 -11.60 0.05 25.00
N LEU A 195 -10.77 0.95 24.50
CA LEU A 195 -11.18 2.28 24.03
C LEU A 195 -11.82 2.18 22.64
N SER A 196 -12.90 2.94 22.43
CA SER A 196 -13.49 3.07 21.10
C SER A 196 -12.55 3.85 20.14
N TYR A 197 -12.64 3.56 18.84
CA TYR A 197 -11.86 4.29 17.81
C TYR A 197 -12.03 5.81 17.92
N GLY A 198 -13.24 6.28 18.26
CA GLY A 198 -13.50 7.72 18.46
C GLY A 198 -12.73 8.29 19.66
N ALA A 199 -12.65 7.54 20.76
CA ALA A 199 -11.89 7.97 21.94
C ALA A 199 -10.38 8.00 21.65
N VAL A 200 -9.84 7.00 20.97
CA VAL A 200 -8.43 6.93 20.54
C VAL A 200 -8.08 8.11 19.63
N LEU A 201 -8.91 8.38 18.63
CA LEU A 201 -8.67 9.50 17.71
C LEU A 201 -8.76 10.85 18.41
N THR A 202 -9.81 11.06 19.20
CA THR A 202 -10.01 12.33 19.93
C THR A 202 -8.91 12.54 20.97
N GLY A 203 -8.55 11.53 21.73
CA GLY A 203 -7.44 11.56 22.67
C GLY A 203 -6.10 11.84 21.98
N GLY A 204 -5.83 11.15 20.85
CA GLY A 204 -4.63 11.36 20.06
C GLY A 204 -4.51 12.78 19.51
N ILE A 205 -5.60 13.34 19.02
CA ILE A 205 -5.62 14.75 18.56
C ILE A 205 -5.31 15.71 19.73
N LYS A 206 -5.87 15.48 20.91
CA LYS A 206 -5.54 16.28 22.11
C LYS A 206 -4.05 16.21 22.45
N GLN A 207 -3.47 14.99 22.42
CA GLN A 207 -2.03 14.79 22.63
C GLN A 207 -1.18 15.55 21.60
N LEU A 208 -1.55 15.50 20.32
CA LEU A 208 -0.89 16.24 19.23
C LEU A 208 -0.96 17.75 19.44
N LEU A 209 -2.10 18.27 19.89
CA LEU A 209 -2.32 19.69 20.18
C LEU A 209 -1.67 20.16 21.50
N GLY A 210 -1.06 19.25 22.26
CA GLY A 210 -0.42 19.56 23.53
C GLY A 210 -1.41 19.69 24.69
N ILE A 211 -2.66 19.30 24.52
CA ILE A 211 -3.70 19.38 25.57
C ILE A 211 -3.57 18.15 26.47
N GLY A 212 -2.98 18.35 27.66
CA GLY A 212 -2.72 17.25 28.60
C GLY A 212 -1.72 16.21 28.04
N ARG A 213 -0.69 16.69 27.32
CA ARG A 213 0.30 15.79 26.69
C ARG A 213 1.04 14.99 27.74
N GLU A 214 0.97 13.68 27.57
CA GLU A 214 1.71 12.72 28.40
C GLU A 214 3.17 12.61 27.97
N GLU A 215 4.08 12.39 28.93
CA GLU A 215 5.50 12.24 28.65
C GLU A 215 5.78 11.07 27.68
N ARG A 216 5.08 9.95 27.85
CA ARG A 216 5.15 8.79 26.95
C ARG A 216 4.84 9.17 25.51
N PHE A 217 3.81 10.01 25.26
CA PHE A 217 3.47 10.45 23.91
C PHE A 217 4.60 11.30 23.30
N ALA A 218 5.22 12.16 24.08
CA ALA A 218 6.36 12.98 23.64
C ALA A 218 7.57 12.11 23.31
N GLN A 219 7.87 11.07 24.10
CA GLN A 219 8.93 10.12 23.85
C GLN A 219 8.71 9.33 22.55
N ILE A 220 7.49 8.79 22.34
CA ILE A 220 7.12 8.09 21.08
C ILE A 220 7.25 9.02 19.88
N MET A 221 6.79 10.27 20.00
CA MET A 221 6.90 11.27 18.94
C MET A 221 8.36 11.57 18.59
N GLN A 222 9.24 11.69 19.58
CA GLN A 222 10.67 11.85 19.35
C GLN A 222 11.29 10.62 18.69
N SER A 223 10.96 9.41 19.17
CA SER A 223 11.41 8.15 18.58
C SER A 223 10.96 8.01 17.13
N MET A 224 9.73 8.37 16.79
CA MET A 224 9.24 8.38 15.42
C MET A 224 9.96 9.41 14.56
N GLY A 225 10.24 10.62 15.08
CA GLY A 225 11.03 11.63 14.37
C GLY A 225 12.44 11.11 14.03
N GLN A 226 13.10 10.44 14.98
CA GLN A 226 14.40 9.81 14.75
C GLN A 226 14.29 8.64 13.77
N ALA A 227 13.25 7.80 13.90
CA ALA A 227 13.03 6.67 12.99
C ALA A 227 12.78 7.13 11.56
N PHE A 228 12.08 8.25 11.34
CA PHE A 228 11.88 8.84 10.03
C PHE A 228 13.20 9.20 9.33
N LEU A 229 14.18 9.66 10.09
CA LEU A 229 15.48 10.09 9.55
C LEU A 229 16.49 8.95 9.45
N TYR A 230 16.47 7.97 10.37
CA TYR A 230 17.58 7.03 10.56
C TYR A 230 17.17 5.57 10.53
N ARG A 231 15.93 5.20 10.87
CA ARG A 231 15.51 3.79 10.94
C ARG A 231 15.20 3.25 9.55
N ARG A 232 15.88 2.19 9.18
CA ARG A 232 15.80 1.61 7.85
C ARG A 232 14.43 1.01 7.56
N VAL A 233 13.78 1.42 6.46
CA VAL A 233 12.51 0.88 5.95
C VAL A 233 12.62 0.34 4.52
N CYS A 234 13.71 0.65 3.83
CA CYS A 234 13.98 0.17 2.48
C CYS A 234 15.49 -0.10 2.30
N LEU A 235 15.85 -0.69 1.17
CA LEU A 235 17.24 -1.08 0.90
C LEU A 235 18.20 0.11 0.87
N VAL A 236 17.73 1.31 0.53
CA VAL A 236 18.56 2.53 0.52
C VAL A 236 18.58 3.26 1.85
N GLY A 237 17.69 2.95 2.79
CA GLY A 237 17.73 3.55 4.12
C GLY A 237 16.38 3.82 4.77
N ALA A 238 16.30 4.96 5.46
CA ALA A 238 15.15 5.40 6.25
C ALA A 238 14.00 5.95 5.37
N PRO A 239 12.81 6.21 5.94
CA PRO A 239 11.67 6.80 5.21
C PRO A 239 12.02 8.04 4.42
N ILE A 240 12.87 8.94 4.95
CA ILE A 240 13.30 10.14 4.26
C ILE A 240 13.99 9.83 2.90
N MET A 241 14.77 8.74 2.84
CA MET A 241 15.43 8.31 1.61
C MET A 241 14.41 7.78 0.60
N ALA A 242 13.42 7.01 1.05
CA ALA A 242 12.33 6.54 0.20
C ALA A 242 11.50 7.71 -0.35
N VAL A 243 11.15 8.69 0.49
CA VAL A 243 10.46 9.92 0.08
C VAL A 243 11.29 10.71 -0.93
N SER A 244 12.61 10.78 -0.75
CA SER A 244 13.53 11.44 -1.71
C SER A 244 13.52 10.72 -3.07
N CYS A 245 13.55 9.39 -3.09
CA CYS A 245 13.42 8.62 -4.34
C CYS A 245 12.06 8.88 -5.02
N ILE A 246 10.98 8.93 -4.25
CA ILE A 246 9.63 9.26 -4.77
C ILE A 246 9.62 10.69 -5.33
N LEU A 247 10.20 11.66 -4.63
CA LEU A 247 10.34 13.04 -5.12
C LEU A 247 11.08 13.09 -6.47
N LEU A 248 12.17 12.33 -6.60
CA LEU A 248 12.92 12.27 -7.87
C LEU A 248 12.07 11.67 -9.01
N LEU A 249 11.30 10.62 -8.75
CA LEU A 249 10.37 10.04 -9.73
C LEU A 249 9.32 11.06 -10.19
N PHE A 250 8.68 11.76 -9.25
CA PHE A 250 7.67 12.76 -9.58
C PHE A 250 8.28 14.01 -10.24
N THR A 251 9.50 14.40 -9.87
CA THR A 251 10.23 15.49 -10.54
C THR A 251 10.54 15.11 -11.99
N ALA A 252 11.04 13.90 -12.22
CA ALA A 252 11.28 13.40 -13.58
C ALA A 252 9.98 13.33 -14.39
N ALA A 253 8.89 12.90 -13.78
CA ALA A 253 7.58 12.88 -14.41
C ALA A 253 7.08 14.30 -14.74
N PHE A 254 7.27 15.27 -13.86
CA PHE A 254 6.88 16.66 -14.09
C PHE A 254 7.66 17.29 -15.26
N VAL A 255 8.97 17.02 -15.33
CA VAL A 255 9.82 17.51 -16.43
C VAL A 255 9.44 16.84 -17.76
N ALA A 256 9.18 15.54 -17.75
CA ALA A 256 8.79 14.80 -18.96
C ALA A 256 7.39 15.12 -19.44
N ALA A 257 6.47 15.50 -18.54
CA ALA A 257 5.08 15.76 -18.86
C ALA A 257 4.89 17.00 -19.72
N PRO A 258 3.99 16.96 -20.73
CA PRO A 258 3.57 18.16 -21.43
C PRO A 258 2.90 19.14 -20.48
N ALA A 259 2.96 20.44 -20.80
CA ALA A 259 2.29 21.46 -20.00
C ALA A 259 0.78 21.21 -19.90
N GLY A 260 0.18 21.63 -18.80
CA GLY A 260 -1.26 21.51 -18.57
C GLY A 260 -1.64 20.35 -17.63
N ALA A 261 -2.60 19.51 -18.03
CA ALA A 261 -3.21 18.48 -17.19
C ALA A 261 -2.20 17.45 -16.67
N ALA A 262 -1.28 16.99 -17.50
CA ALA A 262 -0.29 15.98 -17.10
C ALA A 262 0.62 16.48 -15.96
N ARG A 263 1.12 17.71 -16.06
CA ARG A 263 1.92 18.32 -14.97
C ARG A 263 1.10 18.52 -13.70
N ARG A 264 -0.14 18.99 -13.83
CA ARG A 264 -1.01 19.15 -12.66
C ARG A 264 -1.25 17.83 -11.94
N ARG A 265 -1.54 16.74 -12.67
CA ARG A 265 -1.68 15.40 -12.09
C ARG A 265 -0.42 14.94 -11.37
N THR A 266 0.74 15.21 -11.94
CA THR A 266 2.02 14.89 -11.30
C THR A 266 2.17 15.63 -9.97
N VAL A 267 1.88 16.95 -9.95
CA VAL A 267 1.94 17.76 -8.73
C VAL A 267 0.92 17.28 -7.70
N VAL A 268 -0.34 17.06 -8.11
CA VAL A 268 -1.41 16.58 -7.22
C VAL A 268 -1.05 15.22 -6.62
N GLY A 269 -0.52 14.29 -7.43
CA GLY A 269 -0.10 12.97 -6.96
C GLY A 269 1.05 13.02 -5.95
N PHE A 270 1.99 13.94 -6.13
CA PHE A 270 3.08 14.14 -5.18
C PHE A 270 2.63 14.85 -3.92
N VAL A 271 2.05 16.05 -4.04
CA VAL A 271 1.65 16.87 -2.88
C VAL A 271 0.57 16.17 -2.05
N GLY A 272 -0.44 15.60 -2.72
CA GLY A 272 -1.46 14.78 -2.06
C GLY A 272 -0.85 13.56 -1.37
N GLY A 273 0.11 12.90 -2.01
CA GLY A 273 0.84 11.78 -1.42
C GLY A 273 1.63 12.17 -0.18
N VAL A 274 2.34 13.31 -0.18
CA VAL A 274 3.03 13.83 1.01
C VAL A 274 2.04 14.11 2.13
N PHE A 275 0.94 14.80 1.83
CA PHE A 275 -0.08 15.11 2.83
C PHE A 275 -0.68 13.85 3.46
N CYS A 276 -1.06 12.87 2.63
CA CYS A 276 -1.61 11.61 3.12
C CYS A 276 -0.58 10.78 3.89
N PHE A 277 0.69 10.81 3.47
CA PHE A 277 1.78 10.17 4.23
C PHE A 277 1.94 10.79 5.61
N ALA A 278 1.96 12.11 5.69
CA ALA A 278 2.04 12.81 6.97
C ALA A 278 0.85 12.48 7.88
N ALA A 279 -0.37 12.47 7.34
CA ALA A 279 -1.57 12.10 8.09
C ALA A 279 -1.51 10.65 8.59
N LEU A 280 -1.08 9.70 7.74
CA LEU A 280 -0.90 8.31 8.11
C LEU A 280 0.21 8.14 9.16
N TYR A 281 1.29 8.88 9.04
CA TYR A 281 2.40 8.87 9.99
C TYR A 281 1.97 9.36 11.37
N LEU A 282 1.20 10.44 11.43
CA LEU A 282 0.58 10.93 12.67
C LEU A 282 -0.43 9.95 13.24
N PHE A 283 -1.19 9.28 12.39
CA PHE A 283 -2.11 8.22 12.83
C PHE A 283 -1.35 7.06 13.47
N HIS A 284 -0.22 6.62 12.91
CA HIS A 284 0.63 5.60 13.53
C HIS A 284 1.21 6.04 14.87
N LEU A 285 1.57 7.32 15.03
CA LEU A 285 1.99 7.87 16.32
C LEU A 285 0.91 7.66 17.39
N ILE A 286 -0.36 7.94 17.03
CA ILE A 286 -1.51 7.70 17.91
C ILE A 286 -1.67 6.20 18.21
N LEU A 287 -1.53 5.34 17.20
CA LEU A 287 -1.61 3.89 17.38
C LEU A 287 -0.50 3.36 18.30
N TYR A 288 0.74 3.81 18.16
CA TYR A 288 1.84 3.41 19.05
C TYR A 288 1.59 3.81 20.50
N PHE A 289 0.91 4.93 20.72
CA PHE A 289 0.58 5.37 22.05
C PHE A 289 -0.56 4.56 22.70
N TYR A 290 -1.63 4.26 21.94
CA TYR A 290 -2.84 3.63 22.50
C TYR A 290 -2.87 2.11 22.37
N ASN A 291 -2.31 1.54 21.30
CA ASN A 291 -2.50 0.12 20.96
C ASN A 291 -1.31 -0.77 21.33
N PHE A 292 -0.18 -0.19 21.65
CA PHE A 292 1.02 -0.94 22.02
C PHE A 292 1.29 -0.83 23.52
N SER A 293 1.93 -1.84 24.11
CA SER A 293 2.48 -1.73 25.45
C SER A 293 3.51 -0.60 25.53
N GLU A 294 3.86 -0.15 26.73
CA GLU A 294 4.80 0.94 26.90
C GLU A 294 6.17 0.63 26.26
N ALA A 295 6.68 -0.57 26.48
CA ALA A 295 7.95 -1.01 25.90
C ALA A 295 7.89 -1.13 24.36
N GLU A 296 6.81 -1.71 23.82
CA GLU A 296 6.65 -1.89 22.36
C GLU A 296 6.41 -0.56 21.65
N GLY A 297 5.61 0.33 22.24
CA GLY A 297 5.34 1.66 21.68
C GLY A 297 6.58 2.52 21.63
N SER A 298 7.37 2.55 22.73
CA SER A 298 8.62 3.32 22.79
C SER A 298 9.70 2.76 21.86
N ALA A 299 9.75 1.43 21.68
CA ALA A 299 10.67 0.77 20.74
C ALA A 299 10.20 0.84 19.29
N LEU A 300 9.00 1.36 19.00
CA LEU A 300 8.37 1.36 17.70
C LEU A 300 8.36 -0.05 17.07
N LYS A 301 7.79 -1.02 17.77
CA LYS A 301 7.72 -2.41 17.31
C LYS A 301 7.12 -2.50 15.91
N ASP A 302 7.73 -3.27 15.02
CA ASP A 302 7.29 -3.49 13.63
C ASP A 302 7.14 -2.21 12.79
N TYR A 303 7.87 -1.14 13.12
CA TYR A 303 7.80 0.16 12.45
C TYR A 303 7.89 0.06 10.92
N GLU A 304 8.80 -0.78 10.43
CA GLU A 304 9.02 -1.00 9.00
C GLU A 304 7.76 -1.53 8.32
N ARG A 305 7.07 -2.46 8.97
CA ARG A 305 5.85 -3.09 8.46
C ARG A 305 4.65 -2.15 8.39
N TYR A 306 4.66 -1.08 9.20
CA TYR A 306 3.59 -0.08 9.19
C TYR A 306 3.85 1.06 8.21
N ILE A 307 5.11 1.43 7.99
CA ILE A 307 5.47 2.59 7.18
C ILE A 307 5.78 2.20 5.73
N ALA A 308 6.46 1.08 5.50
CA ALA A 308 6.88 0.65 4.17
C ALA A 308 5.72 0.47 3.17
N PRO A 309 4.55 -0.10 3.51
CA PRO A 309 3.50 -0.33 2.53
C PRO A 309 3.00 0.95 1.85
N TYR A 310 2.90 2.05 2.58
CA TYR A 310 2.49 3.33 1.98
C TYR A 310 3.53 3.82 0.96
N LEU A 311 4.79 3.87 1.38
CA LEU A 311 5.89 4.33 0.54
C LEU A 311 6.06 3.45 -0.70
N GLN A 312 5.92 2.14 -0.56
CA GLN A 312 5.96 1.19 -1.66
C GLN A 312 4.83 1.44 -2.68
N GLY A 313 3.59 1.55 -2.23
CA GLY A 313 2.45 1.81 -3.12
C GLY A 313 2.54 3.19 -3.78
N TRP A 314 3.01 4.20 -3.05
CA TRP A 314 3.21 5.55 -3.59
C TRP A 314 4.36 5.59 -4.62
N MET A 315 5.43 4.83 -4.40
CA MET A 315 6.53 4.69 -5.35
C MET A 315 6.06 3.96 -6.62
N LEU A 316 5.24 2.90 -6.51
CA LEU A 316 4.62 2.24 -7.66
C LEU A 316 3.80 3.23 -8.49
N TYR A 317 3.00 4.05 -7.82
CA TYR A 317 2.25 5.12 -8.49
C TYR A 317 3.17 6.16 -9.14
N GLY A 318 4.30 6.50 -8.53
CA GLY A 318 5.33 7.38 -9.11
C GLY A 318 5.91 6.83 -10.42
N PHE A 319 6.23 5.53 -10.48
CA PHE A 319 6.65 4.85 -11.72
C PHE A 319 5.58 4.92 -12.81
N CYS A 320 4.32 4.69 -12.43
CA CYS A 320 3.17 4.80 -13.33
C CYS A 320 3.04 6.21 -13.92
N VAL A 321 3.10 7.26 -13.08
CA VAL A 321 2.99 8.66 -13.50
C VAL A 321 4.17 9.05 -14.40
N LEU A 322 5.39 8.59 -14.10
CA LEU A 322 6.56 8.81 -14.93
C LEU A 322 6.40 8.12 -16.31
N GLY A 323 5.96 6.86 -16.34
CA GLY A 323 5.70 6.14 -17.58
C GLY A 323 4.68 6.88 -18.47
N PHE A 324 3.61 7.38 -17.88
CA PHE A 324 2.58 8.16 -18.55
C PHE A 324 3.11 9.51 -19.07
N ALA A 325 3.89 10.21 -18.26
CA ALA A 325 4.52 11.49 -18.66
C ALA A 325 5.47 11.31 -19.85
N VAL A 326 6.26 10.25 -19.84
CA VAL A 326 7.17 9.89 -20.94
C VAL A 326 6.41 9.59 -22.24
N GLU A 327 5.27 8.92 -22.16
CA GLU A 327 4.45 8.61 -23.34
C GLU A 327 3.82 9.86 -23.97
N GLN A 328 3.35 10.78 -23.12
CA GLN A 328 2.72 12.02 -23.58
C GLN A 328 3.72 13.13 -23.95
N GLY A 329 4.95 13.02 -23.45
CA GLY A 329 6.00 14.00 -23.70
C GLY A 329 6.49 13.98 -25.16
N SER A 330 7.26 15.00 -25.52
CA SER A 330 7.90 15.13 -26.84
C SER A 330 9.30 15.74 -26.72
N GLY A 331 10.11 15.54 -27.73
CA GLY A 331 11.42 16.18 -27.87
C GLY A 331 12.40 15.84 -26.75
N ALA A 332 13.12 16.83 -26.24
CA ALA A 332 14.16 16.66 -25.21
C ALA A 332 13.59 16.21 -23.87
N ALA A 333 12.43 16.73 -23.47
CA ALA A 333 11.76 16.36 -22.21
C ALA A 333 11.40 14.87 -22.17
N GLN A 334 10.89 14.32 -23.28
CA GLN A 334 10.62 12.90 -23.41
C GLN A 334 11.89 12.05 -23.32
N ARG A 335 12.98 12.47 -23.96
CA ARG A 335 14.27 11.76 -23.88
C ARG A 335 14.81 11.73 -22.45
N LEU A 336 14.74 12.86 -21.75
CA LEU A 336 15.14 12.94 -20.34
C LEU A 336 14.27 12.04 -19.45
N GLY A 337 12.96 12.04 -19.66
CA GLY A 337 12.03 11.16 -18.93
C GLY A 337 12.30 9.68 -19.19
N ARG A 338 12.62 9.28 -20.43
CA ARG A 338 13.01 7.88 -20.76
C ARG A 338 14.31 7.50 -20.06
N ALA A 339 15.32 8.40 -20.04
CA ALA A 339 16.56 8.19 -19.34
C ALA A 339 16.31 8.03 -17.82
N ALA A 340 15.49 8.89 -17.22
CA ALA A 340 15.11 8.81 -15.81
C ALA A 340 14.40 7.51 -15.48
N LEU A 341 13.45 7.08 -16.31
CA LEU A 341 12.74 5.80 -16.15
C LEU A 341 13.71 4.61 -16.25
N GLY A 342 14.61 4.64 -17.25
CA GLY A 342 15.65 3.61 -17.41
C GLY A 342 16.60 3.54 -16.22
N LEU A 343 17.05 4.70 -15.71
CA LEU A 343 17.92 4.77 -14.52
C LEU A 343 17.19 4.26 -13.26
N ALA A 344 15.95 4.67 -13.05
CA ALA A 344 15.17 4.22 -11.90
C ALA A 344 14.94 2.69 -11.94
N ALA A 345 14.57 2.15 -13.11
CA ALA A 345 14.43 0.70 -13.30
C ALA A 345 15.75 -0.04 -13.12
N ALA A 346 16.86 0.50 -13.68
CA ALA A 346 18.19 -0.07 -13.51
C ALA A 346 18.65 -0.04 -12.04
N ALA A 347 18.32 1.02 -11.29
CA ALA A 347 18.61 1.09 -9.86
C ALA A 347 17.86 0.01 -9.08
N VAL A 348 16.54 -0.18 -9.34
CA VAL A 348 15.75 -1.25 -8.71
C VAL A 348 16.31 -2.63 -9.06
N LEU A 349 16.63 -2.87 -10.34
CA LEU A 349 17.24 -4.13 -10.81
C LEU A 349 18.62 -4.36 -10.19
N GLY A 350 19.48 -3.33 -10.16
CA GLY A 350 20.82 -3.41 -9.59
C GLY A 350 20.80 -3.70 -8.09
N ILE A 351 19.90 -3.02 -7.36
CA ILE A 351 19.73 -3.26 -5.92
C ILE A 351 19.19 -4.66 -5.66
N PHE A 352 18.25 -5.13 -6.48
CA PHE A 352 17.75 -6.50 -6.41
C PHE A 352 18.86 -7.53 -6.70
N ALA A 353 19.62 -7.34 -7.77
CA ALA A 353 20.74 -8.22 -8.11
C ALA A 353 21.79 -8.27 -6.99
N TRP A 354 22.08 -7.12 -6.40
CA TRP A 354 23.08 -7.03 -5.32
C TRP A 354 22.63 -7.62 -3.99
N ARG A 355 21.35 -7.40 -3.62
CA ARG A 355 20.83 -7.78 -2.30
C ARG A 355 19.77 -8.87 -2.31
N GLY A 356 18.93 -8.90 -3.34
CA GLY A 356 17.81 -9.82 -3.44
C GLY A 356 18.21 -11.21 -3.93
N VAL A 357 19.03 -11.30 -4.97
CA VAL A 357 19.46 -12.59 -5.55
C VAL A 357 20.28 -13.42 -4.56
N PRO A 358 21.29 -12.87 -3.85
CA PRO A 358 22.00 -13.63 -2.82
C PRO A 358 21.12 -14.10 -1.67
N ALA A 359 20.06 -13.35 -1.34
CA ALA A 359 19.11 -13.74 -0.30
C ALA A 359 18.13 -14.81 -0.79
N ALA A 360 17.67 -14.71 -2.04
CA ALA A 360 16.76 -15.69 -2.64
C ALA A 360 17.45 -17.00 -3.01
N GLY A 361 18.74 -16.96 -3.37
CA GLY A 361 19.54 -18.15 -3.75
C GLY A 361 20.05 -18.97 -2.57
N ARG A 362 19.93 -18.48 -1.34
CA ARG A 362 20.23 -19.30 -0.16
C ARG A 362 19.10 -20.31 0.01
N ARG A 363 19.39 -21.57 -0.30
CA ARG A 363 18.52 -22.67 0.08
C ARG A 363 18.21 -22.53 1.55
N THR A 364 16.98 -22.24 1.91
CA THR A 364 16.48 -22.57 3.24
C THR A 364 16.62 -24.07 3.29
N ASP A 365 17.45 -24.57 4.22
CA ASP A 365 17.35 -25.97 4.60
C ASP A 365 15.90 -26.14 5.04
N TYR A 366 15.12 -26.72 4.14
CA TYR A 366 13.72 -27.03 4.40
C TYR A 366 13.76 -28.01 5.56
N VAL A 367 13.55 -27.49 6.76
CA VAL A 367 13.26 -28.36 7.90
C VAL A 367 11.90 -28.94 7.56
N PRO A 368 11.81 -30.22 7.20
CA PRO A 368 10.56 -30.85 6.89
C PRO A 368 9.70 -30.68 8.13
N VAL A 369 8.66 -29.84 8.01
CA VAL A 369 7.65 -29.71 9.06
C VAL A 369 7.07 -31.10 9.21
N GLY A 370 7.32 -31.73 10.36
CA GLY A 370 6.87 -33.09 10.62
C GLY A 370 5.34 -33.16 10.39
N PRO A 371 4.84 -34.32 9.95
CA PRO A 371 3.41 -34.48 9.65
C PRO A 371 2.50 -34.04 10.80
N GLU A 372 2.96 -34.11 12.03
CA GLU A 372 2.24 -33.65 13.23
C GLU A 372 2.01 -32.11 13.23
N MET A 373 2.97 -31.32 12.76
CA MET A 373 2.84 -29.85 12.69
C MET A 373 1.92 -29.42 11.54
N VAL A 374 1.94 -30.17 10.43
CA VAL A 374 0.99 -29.98 9.30
C VAL A 374 -0.44 -30.28 9.75
N VAL A 375 -0.64 -31.33 10.53
CA VAL A 375 -1.94 -31.69 11.12
C VAL A 375 -2.40 -30.62 12.11
N GLN A 376 -1.49 -30.08 12.93
CA GLN A 376 -1.83 -29.03 13.90
C GLN A 376 -2.14 -27.68 13.22
N MET A 377 -1.42 -27.30 12.17
CA MET A 377 -1.75 -26.14 11.34
C MET A 377 -3.05 -26.37 10.55
N SER A 378 -3.26 -27.54 9.99
CA SER A 378 -4.49 -27.96 9.32
C SER A 378 -5.68 -27.95 10.28
N ASN A 379 -5.55 -28.47 11.51
CA ASN A 379 -6.59 -28.45 12.50
C ASN A 379 -6.93 -27.03 12.98
N ASN A 380 -5.95 -26.15 13.14
CA ASN A 380 -6.19 -24.73 13.47
C ASN A 380 -6.91 -24.01 12.33
N VAL A 381 -6.55 -24.27 11.08
CA VAL A 381 -7.24 -23.72 9.89
C VAL A 381 -8.64 -24.36 9.74
N PHE A 382 -8.78 -25.68 9.95
CA PHE A 382 -10.05 -26.37 9.92
C PHE A 382 -10.98 -25.94 11.07
N THR A 383 -10.47 -25.70 12.27
CA THR A 383 -11.26 -25.19 13.39
C THR A 383 -11.80 -23.79 13.08
N ILE A 384 -11.00 -22.93 12.46
CA ILE A 384 -11.45 -21.61 12.00
C ILE A 384 -12.53 -21.74 10.91
N VAL A 385 -12.42 -22.71 10.01
CA VAL A 385 -13.37 -22.94 8.92
C VAL A 385 -14.64 -23.65 9.41
N GLN A 386 -14.54 -24.58 10.37
CA GLN A 386 -15.72 -25.28 10.92
C GLN A 386 -16.56 -24.40 11.84
N HIS A 387 -16.00 -23.41 12.50
CA HIS A 387 -16.73 -22.45 13.32
C HIS A 387 -17.14 -21.18 12.57
N GLY A 388 -16.84 -21.07 11.29
CA GLY A 388 -17.14 -19.93 10.43
C GLY A 388 -18.15 -20.19 9.31
N ILE A 389 -18.89 -21.32 9.35
CA ILE A 389 -20.01 -21.61 8.44
C ILE A 389 -21.29 -21.76 9.28
#